data_8dd4f0afb0c5f2252193e80cc9744b70
#
_entry.id   8dd4f0afb0c5f2252193e80cc9744b70
#
_cell.length_a   1.000
_cell.length_b   1.000
_cell.length_c   1.000
_cell.angle_alpha   90.00
_cell.angle_beta   90.00
_cell.angle_gamma   90.00
#
_symmetry.space_group_name_H-M   'P 1'
#
loop_
_entity.id
_entity.type
_entity.pdbx_description
1 polymer ?
#
loop_
_entity_poly.entity_id
_entity_poly.type
_entity_poly.pdbx_seq_one_letter_code
_entity_poly.pdbx_strand_id
1 'polypeptide(L)'
;MQTESSSHHRNLEALDFLSLVQGINQEDALLHARVASEASHIAALCELVFSRLQAGGRLFYMGAGTSGRLGIVDASECPPTYGVPFDKVIGIIAGGDGAIRKAVEFAEDDWDQGILDLEEFGVNEKDVVIGIAASGRTPYVIGALRACRERGIATGGVVCNKESQMRAVCDVCVEVETGPEFVTGSTRMKA
;
A
#
# COMPACT_ATOMS: atom_id res chain seq x y z
N MET A 1 5.87 11.28 11.95
CA MET A 1 5.62 10.87 10.57
C MET A 1 5.09 12.04 9.77
N GLN A 2 5.53 12.16 8.53
CA GLN A 2 5.19 13.33 7.72
C GLN A 2 3.75 13.27 7.20
N THR A 3 3.26 12.12 6.79
CA THR A 3 1.88 11.94 6.29
C THR A 3 0.78 12.32 7.29
N GLU A 4 1.08 12.28 8.60
CA GLU A 4 0.14 12.61 9.68
C GLU A 4 0.39 13.98 10.30
N SER A 5 1.39 14.71 9.81
CA SER A 5 1.64 16.07 10.28
C SER A 5 0.57 17.04 9.75
N SER A 6 0.47 18.19 10.42
CA SER A 6 -0.48 19.22 10.00
C SER A 6 -0.20 19.68 8.58
N SER A 7 -1.26 19.91 7.80
CA SER A 7 -1.20 20.49 6.47
C SER A 7 -0.43 21.81 6.45
N HIS A 8 0.25 22.09 5.36
CA HIS A 8 0.84 23.40 5.08
C HIS A 8 -0.24 24.46 4.77
N HIS A 9 -1.43 24.02 4.40
CA HIS A 9 -2.57 24.86 4.07
C HIS A 9 -3.47 25.02 5.31
N ARG A 10 -3.87 26.28 5.58
CA ARG A 10 -4.68 26.64 6.75
C ARG A 10 -5.94 27.38 6.31
N ASN A 11 -6.95 27.36 7.15
CA ASN A 11 -8.22 28.07 6.92
C ASN A 11 -8.87 27.68 5.58
N LEU A 12 -8.83 26.40 5.24
CA LEU A 12 -9.37 25.89 3.97
C LEU A 12 -10.83 26.24 3.78
N GLU A 13 -11.59 26.32 4.87
CA GLU A 13 -13.01 26.70 4.92
C GLU A 13 -13.27 28.15 4.49
N ALA A 14 -12.25 29.00 4.50
CA ALA A 14 -12.34 30.40 4.10
C ALA A 14 -11.89 30.64 2.64
N LEU A 15 -11.35 29.63 1.97
CA LEU A 15 -10.88 29.72 0.59
C LEU A 15 -12.03 29.54 -0.40
N ASP A 16 -11.95 30.25 -1.54
CA ASP A 16 -12.81 29.97 -2.66
C ASP A 16 -12.46 28.63 -3.35
N PHE A 17 -13.35 28.11 -4.18
CA PHE A 17 -13.17 26.83 -4.85
C PHE A 17 -11.95 26.83 -5.80
N LEU A 18 -11.66 27.92 -6.46
CA LEU A 18 -10.50 28.02 -7.36
C LEU A 18 -9.21 27.89 -6.57
N SER A 19 -9.10 28.58 -5.46
CA SER A 19 -7.94 28.51 -4.54
C SER A 19 -7.75 27.09 -3.98
N LEU A 20 -8.84 26.40 -3.61
CA LEU A 20 -8.78 25.01 -3.13
C LEU A 20 -8.27 24.07 -4.24
N VAL A 21 -8.81 24.15 -5.45
CA VAL A 21 -8.38 23.32 -6.60
C VAL A 21 -6.93 23.59 -6.97
N GLN A 22 -6.51 24.85 -6.99
CA GLN A 22 -5.12 25.21 -7.28
C GLN A 22 -4.17 24.69 -6.18
N GLY A 23 -4.55 24.79 -4.90
CA GLY A 23 -3.76 24.26 -3.79
C GLY A 23 -3.58 22.74 -3.85
N ILE A 24 -4.64 22.00 -4.17
CA ILE A 24 -4.57 20.55 -4.39
C ILE A 24 -3.62 20.23 -5.55
N ASN A 25 -3.77 20.91 -6.68
CA ASN A 25 -2.93 20.68 -7.85
C ASN A 25 -1.44 21.00 -7.60
N GLN A 26 -1.16 22.03 -6.78
CA GLN A 26 0.21 22.35 -6.38
C GLN A 26 0.84 21.24 -5.53
N GLU A 27 0.08 20.65 -4.60
CA GLU A 27 0.56 19.50 -3.83
C GLU A 27 0.78 18.26 -4.69
N ASP A 28 -0.13 17.98 -5.64
CA ASP A 28 -0.02 16.86 -6.57
C ASP A 28 1.22 16.99 -7.48
N ALA A 29 1.54 18.19 -7.91
CA ALA A 29 2.71 18.46 -8.74
C ALA A 29 4.05 18.06 -8.08
N LEU A 30 4.11 18.04 -6.75
CA LEU A 30 5.29 17.61 -6.01
C LEU A 30 5.49 16.10 -6.03
N LEU A 31 4.41 15.32 -6.17
CA LEU A 31 4.46 13.86 -6.08
C LEU A 31 5.26 13.22 -7.21
N HIS A 32 5.19 13.76 -8.41
CA HIS A 32 5.94 13.25 -9.56
C HIS A 32 7.45 13.13 -9.27
N ALA A 33 8.05 14.19 -8.73
CA ALA A 33 9.46 14.18 -8.38
C ALA A 33 9.78 13.23 -7.21
N ARG A 34 8.85 13.08 -6.25
CA ARG A 34 9.00 12.17 -5.12
C ARG A 34 8.98 10.71 -5.57
N VAL A 35 8.06 10.35 -6.45
CA VAL A 35 8.03 9.01 -7.06
C VAL A 35 9.28 8.77 -7.89
N ALA A 36 9.71 9.74 -8.70
CA ALA A 36 10.92 9.63 -9.52
C ALA A 36 12.18 9.39 -8.67
N SER A 37 12.27 9.95 -7.46
CA SER A 37 13.40 9.71 -6.55
C SER A 37 13.49 8.26 -6.05
N GLU A 38 12.41 7.50 -6.11
CA GLU A 38 12.34 6.08 -5.71
C GLU A 38 12.40 5.11 -6.89
N ALA A 39 12.70 5.59 -8.11
CA ALA A 39 12.67 4.77 -9.32
C ALA A 39 13.50 3.49 -9.22
N SER A 40 14.66 3.52 -8.55
CA SER A 40 15.50 2.33 -8.35
C SER A 40 14.85 1.29 -7.43
N HIS A 41 14.18 1.72 -6.36
CA HIS A 41 13.47 0.81 -5.47
C HIS A 41 12.20 0.26 -6.13
N ILE A 42 11.51 1.09 -6.93
CA ILE A 42 10.35 0.64 -7.74
C ILE A 42 10.81 -0.43 -8.73
N ALA A 43 11.91 -0.20 -9.45
CA ALA A 43 12.46 -1.19 -10.39
C ALA A 43 12.82 -2.50 -9.68
N ALA A 44 13.50 -2.44 -8.53
CA ALA A 44 13.82 -3.63 -7.74
C ALA A 44 12.57 -4.38 -7.26
N LEU A 45 11.51 -3.66 -6.86
CA LEU A 45 10.24 -4.28 -6.49
C LEU A 45 9.58 -4.96 -7.69
N CYS A 46 9.58 -4.32 -8.86
CA CYS A 46 9.08 -4.93 -10.10
C CYS A 46 9.86 -6.20 -10.48
N GLU A 47 11.19 -6.20 -10.37
CA GLU A 47 12.05 -7.36 -10.62
C GLU A 47 11.72 -8.52 -9.65
N LEU A 48 11.50 -8.22 -8.37
CA LEU A 48 11.09 -9.21 -7.37
C LEU A 48 9.74 -9.84 -7.77
N VAL A 49 8.73 -9.04 -8.06
CA VAL A 49 7.39 -9.51 -8.48
C VAL A 49 7.51 -10.34 -9.76
N PHE A 50 8.19 -9.81 -10.78
CA PHE A 50 8.35 -10.49 -12.06
C PHE A 50 8.99 -11.89 -11.90
N SER A 51 10.06 -12.00 -11.09
CA SER A 51 10.73 -13.27 -10.84
C SER A 51 9.81 -14.32 -10.22
N ARG A 52 8.93 -13.92 -9.28
CA ARG A 52 7.97 -14.82 -8.64
C ARG A 52 6.85 -15.24 -9.59
N LEU A 53 6.31 -14.29 -10.34
CA LEU A 53 5.29 -14.58 -11.35
C LEU A 53 5.81 -15.52 -12.45
N GLN A 54 7.05 -15.36 -12.90
CA GLN A 54 7.71 -16.28 -13.85
C GLN A 54 7.92 -17.68 -13.28
N ALA A 55 8.22 -17.78 -11.97
CA ALA A 55 8.35 -19.08 -11.29
C ALA A 55 7.00 -19.79 -11.05
N GLY A 56 5.90 -19.23 -11.54
CA GLY A 56 4.55 -19.77 -11.39
C GLY A 56 3.85 -19.35 -10.11
N GLY A 57 4.44 -18.46 -9.32
CA GLY A 57 3.82 -17.85 -8.12
C GLY A 57 2.75 -16.81 -8.45
N ARG A 58 2.19 -16.22 -7.40
CA ARG A 58 1.12 -15.22 -7.43
C ARG A 58 1.58 -13.93 -6.76
N LEU A 59 0.92 -12.84 -7.08
CA LEU A 59 1.09 -11.56 -6.41
C LEU A 59 -0.08 -11.34 -5.43
N PHE A 60 0.24 -11.04 -4.17
CA PHE A 60 -0.71 -10.62 -3.17
C PHE A 60 -0.47 -9.15 -2.82
N TYR A 61 -1.48 -8.32 -2.93
CA TYR A 61 -1.52 -7.01 -2.30
C TYR A 61 -2.25 -7.12 -0.97
N MET A 62 -1.74 -6.46 0.07
CA MET A 62 -2.44 -6.38 1.33
C MET A 62 -2.31 -5.01 1.98
N GLY A 63 -3.38 -4.57 2.61
CA GLY A 63 -3.43 -3.27 3.26
C GLY A 63 -4.67 -3.09 4.12
N ALA A 64 -4.76 -1.96 4.78
CA ALA A 64 -5.96 -1.56 5.53
C ALA A 64 -6.58 -0.30 4.92
N GLY A 65 -7.89 -0.13 5.08
CA GLY A 65 -8.60 1.05 4.63
C GLY A 65 -8.37 1.37 3.14
N THR A 66 -7.95 2.59 2.84
CA THR A 66 -7.69 3.05 1.46
C THR A 66 -6.58 2.25 0.79
N SER A 67 -5.51 1.93 1.50
CA SER A 67 -4.38 1.15 0.97
C SER A 67 -4.81 -0.26 0.53
N GLY A 68 -5.63 -0.95 1.33
CA GLY A 68 -6.20 -2.25 0.95
C GLY A 68 -7.13 -2.15 -0.26
N ARG A 69 -7.95 -1.10 -0.34
CA ARG A 69 -8.83 -0.85 -1.51
C ARG A 69 -8.03 -0.64 -2.79
N LEU A 70 -6.91 0.08 -2.74
CA LEU A 70 -6.05 0.28 -3.91
C LEU A 70 -5.47 -1.05 -4.42
N GLY A 71 -5.01 -1.92 -3.51
CA GLY A 71 -4.55 -3.26 -3.88
C GLY A 71 -5.65 -4.10 -4.53
N ILE A 72 -6.89 -4.03 -4.03
CA ILE A 72 -8.04 -4.73 -4.62
C ILE A 72 -8.39 -4.15 -6.00
N VAL A 73 -8.36 -2.83 -6.17
CA VAL A 73 -8.63 -2.19 -7.47
C VAL A 73 -7.63 -2.69 -8.50
N ASP A 74 -6.33 -2.64 -8.23
CA ASP A 74 -5.31 -3.12 -9.16
C ASP A 74 -5.49 -4.62 -9.47
N ALA A 75 -5.67 -5.45 -8.45
CA ALA A 75 -5.89 -6.88 -8.61
C ALA A 75 -7.11 -7.19 -9.50
N SER A 76 -8.21 -6.45 -9.34
CA SER A 76 -9.44 -6.64 -10.10
C SER A 76 -9.33 -6.25 -11.56
N GLU A 77 -8.41 -5.34 -11.90
CA GLU A 77 -8.19 -4.87 -13.28
C GLU A 77 -7.19 -5.75 -14.06
N CYS A 78 -6.41 -6.60 -13.39
CA CYS A 78 -5.44 -7.46 -14.07
C CYS A 78 -6.10 -8.49 -15.02
N PRO A 79 -7.17 -9.20 -14.66
CA PRO A 79 -7.81 -10.16 -15.58
C PRO A 79 -8.38 -9.51 -16.84
N PRO A 80 -9.20 -8.45 -16.81
CA PRO A 80 -9.75 -7.86 -18.02
C PRO A 80 -8.69 -7.14 -18.87
N THR A 81 -7.60 -6.65 -18.26
CA THR A 81 -6.57 -5.88 -18.97
C THR A 81 -5.52 -6.80 -19.60
N TYR A 82 -5.08 -7.83 -18.89
CA TYR A 82 -3.97 -8.70 -19.31
C TYR A 82 -4.37 -10.13 -19.59
N GLY A 83 -5.63 -10.51 -19.40
CA GLY A 83 -6.11 -11.87 -19.65
C GLY A 83 -5.53 -12.92 -18.70
N VAL A 84 -5.05 -12.53 -17.53
CA VAL A 84 -4.54 -13.44 -16.50
C VAL A 84 -5.69 -14.05 -15.69
N PRO A 85 -5.51 -15.24 -15.08
CA PRO A 85 -6.50 -15.81 -14.18
C PRO A 85 -6.78 -14.89 -12.96
N PHE A 86 -8.00 -14.98 -12.41
CA PHE A 86 -8.44 -14.18 -11.27
C PHE A 86 -7.64 -14.42 -9.98
N ASP A 87 -7.00 -15.57 -9.88
CA ASP A 87 -6.16 -15.95 -8.75
C ASP A 87 -4.68 -15.61 -8.94
N LYS A 88 -4.31 -14.92 -10.03
CA LYS A 88 -2.92 -14.55 -10.31
C LYS A 88 -2.45 -13.33 -9.53
N VAL A 89 -3.33 -12.33 -9.38
CA VAL A 89 -3.12 -11.13 -8.56
C VAL A 89 -4.29 -11.01 -7.60
N ILE A 90 -4.01 -10.97 -6.31
CA ILE A 90 -5.02 -11.05 -5.25
C ILE A 90 -4.87 -9.84 -4.34
N GLY A 91 -5.94 -9.10 -4.12
CA GLY A 91 -6.00 -8.00 -3.16
C GLY A 91 -6.69 -8.44 -1.87
N ILE A 92 -6.04 -8.19 -0.73
CA ILE A 92 -6.54 -8.51 0.61
C ILE A 92 -6.62 -7.22 1.44
N ILE A 93 -7.71 -7.05 2.18
CA ILE A 93 -7.94 -5.88 3.02
C ILE A 93 -8.25 -6.30 4.46
N ALA A 94 -7.67 -5.61 5.43
CA ALA A 94 -8.01 -5.80 6.84
C ALA A 94 -9.52 -5.65 7.08
N GLY A 95 -10.13 -6.64 7.73
CA GLY A 95 -11.57 -6.72 7.95
C GLY A 95 -12.36 -7.40 6.82
N GLY A 96 -11.65 -7.99 5.82
CA GLY A 96 -12.23 -8.78 4.76
C GLY A 96 -13.03 -7.96 3.73
N ASP A 97 -13.74 -8.63 2.81
CA ASP A 97 -14.45 -8.00 1.69
C ASP A 97 -15.48 -6.93 2.13
N GLY A 98 -16.06 -7.08 3.32
CA GLY A 98 -16.97 -6.06 3.88
C GLY A 98 -16.30 -4.70 4.03
N ALA A 99 -14.99 -4.67 4.34
CA ALA A 99 -14.21 -3.46 4.53
C ALA A 99 -13.96 -2.67 3.24
N ILE A 100 -14.17 -3.27 2.08
CA ILE A 100 -14.08 -2.59 0.77
C ILE A 100 -15.06 -1.41 0.74
N ARG A 101 -16.29 -1.61 1.23
CA ARG A 101 -17.39 -0.65 1.15
C ARG A 101 -17.64 0.07 2.47
N LYS A 102 -17.41 -0.59 3.61
CA LYS A 102 -17.73 -0.08 4.95
C LYS A 102 -16.54 -0.33 5.86
N ALA A 103 -15.96 0.73 6.43
CA ALA A 103 -14.84 0.62 7.35
C ALA A 103 -15.15 -0.37 8.49
N VAL A 104 -14.19 -1.22 8.80
CA VAL A 104 -14.21 -2.13 9.95
C VAL A 104 -13.17 -1.58 10.93
N GLU A 105 -13.68 -1.03 12.04
CA GLU A 105 -12.85 -0.42 13.07
C GLU A 105 -11.91 -1.47 13.70
N PHE A 106 -10.69 -1.04 14.05
CA PHE A 106 -9.65 -1.86 14.71
C PHE A 106 -9.14 -3.06 13.91
N ALA A 107 -9.64 -3.35 12.71
CA ALA A 107 -9.14 -4.47 11.90
C ALA A 107 -7.67 -4.31 11.49
N GLU A 108 -7.18 -3.09 11.42
CA GLU A 108 -5.77 -2.80 11.09
C GLU A 108 -4.79 -3.01 12.26
N ASP A 109 -5.30 -3.14 13.49
CA ASP A 109 -4.50 -3.27 14.70
C ASP A 109 -4.11 -4.71 15.03
N ASP A 110 -4.73 -5.69 14.38
CA ASP A 110 -4.48 -7.11 14.60
C ASP A 110 -3.21 -7.59 13.90
N TRP A 111 -2.20 -7.98 14.67
CA TRP A 111 -0.90 -8.41 14.18
C TRP A 111 -0.91 -9.79 13.51
N ASP A 112 -1.85 -10.65 13.89
CA ASP A 112 -1.89 -12.05 13.47
C ASP A 112 -2.89 -12.29 12.34
N GLN A 113 -3.93 -11.46 12.23
CA GLN A 113 -4.99 -11.67 11.25
C GLN A 113 -4.48 -11.64 9.80
N GLY A 114 -3.50 -10.80 9.49
CA GLY A 114 -3.01 -10.65 8.12
C GLY A 114 -2.38 -11.92 7.54
N ILE A 115 -1.66 -12.71 8.35
CA ILE A 115 -1.13 -13.98 7.87
C ILE A 115 -2.23 -15.05 7.77
N LEU A 116 -3.22 -15.03 8.65
CA LEU A 116 -4.37 -15.92 8.57
C LEU A 116 -5.17 -15.69 7.28
N ASP A 117 -5.39 -14.43 6.93
CA ASP A 117 -6.06 -14.07 5.67
C ASP A 117 -5.27 -14.58 4.43
N LEU A 118 -3.94 -14.50 4.44
CA LEU A 118 -3.09 -15.06 3.39
C LEU A 118 -3.14 -16.59 3.33
N GLU A 119 -3.24 -17.25 4.49
CA GLU A 119 -3.35 -18.72 4.59
C GLU A 119 -4.65 -19.24 3.97
N GLU A 120 -5.75 -18.50 4.01
CA GLU A 120 -7.00 -18.86 3.32
C GLU A 120 -6.80 -19.04 1.82
N PHE A 121 -5.85 -18.30 1.22
CA PHE A 121 -5.47 -18.44 -0.19
C PHE A 121 -4.34 -19.45 -0.44
N GLY A 122 -3.85 -20.11 0.62
CA GLY A 122 -2.74 -21.07 0.51
C GLY A 122 -1.46 -20.43 0.00
N VAL A 123 -1.09 -19.24 0.55
CA VAL A 123 0.16 -18.56 0.22
C VAL A 123 1.38 -19.46 0.46
N ASN A 124 2.37 -19.43 -0.42
CA ASN A 124 3.55 -20.29 -0.34
C ASN A 124 4.82 -19.58 -0.85
N GLU A 125 5.98 -20.23 -0.78
CA GLU A 125 7.29 -19.67 -1.10
C GLU A 125 7.49 -19.23 -2.56
N LYS A 126 6.61 -19.61 -3.48
CA LYS A 126 6.65 -19.13 -4.86
C LYS A 126 6.00 -17.76 -5.01
N ASP A 127 5.11 -17.40 -4.09
CA ASP A 127 4.33 -16.17 -4.14
C ASP A 127 5.16 -14.95 -3.69
N VAL A 128 4.64 -13.76 -3.91
CA VAL A 128 5.14 -12.51 -3.38
C VAL A 128 4.00 -11.72 -2.74
N VAL A 129 4.25 -11.15 -1.57
CA VAL A 129 3.29 -10.35 -0.81
C VAL A 129 3.77 -8.91 -0.74
N ILE A 130 2.96 -7.98 -1.25
CA ILE A 130 3.22 -6.54 -1.22
C ILE A 130 2.30 -5.89 -0.19
N GLY A 131 2.89 -5.39 0.89
CA GLY A 131 2.18 -4.58 1.87
C GLY A 131 2.04 -3.13 1.41
N ILE A 132 0.85 -2.58 1.52
CA ILE A 132 0.54 -1.18 1.19
C ILE A 132 0.08 -0.49 2.46
N ALA A 133 0.81 0.52 2.92
CA ALA A 133 0.44 1.31 4.09
C ALA A 133 1.07 2.70 4.03
N ALA A 134 0.28 3.75 3.90
CA ALA A 134 0.79 5.12 3.83
C ALA A 134 1.72 5.47 5.00
N SER A 135 1.35 5.10 6.22
CA SER A 135 2.17 5.31 7.42
C SER A 135 3.39 4.39 7.50
N GLY A 136 3.33 3.20 6.91
CA GLY A 136 4.34 2.15 7.02
C GLY A 136 4.44 1.51 8.40
N ARG A 137 3.36 1.58 9.21
CA ARG A 137 3.32 1.04 10.59
C ARG A 137 2.07 0.24 10.94
N THR A 138 1.21 -0.05 9.96
CA THR A 138 -0.04 -0.80 10.17
C THR A 138 0.26 -2.21 10.70
N PRO A 139 -0.20 -2.57 11.92
CA PRO A 139 0.11 -3.86 12.55
C PRO A 139 -0.26 -5.06 11.69
N TYR A 140 -1.47 -5.08 11.16
CA TYR A 140 -1.97 -6.10 10.23
C TYR A 140 -0.99 -6.41 9.09
N VAL A 141 -0.45 -5.37 8.44
CA VAL A 141 0.47 -5.51 7.31
C VAL A 141 1.85 -5.97 7.79
N ILE A 142 2.38 -5.34 8.84
CA ILE A 142 3.73 -5.66 9.36
C ILE A 142 3.77 -7.10 9.89
N GLY A 143 2.74 -7.53 10.63
CA GLY A 143 2.62 -8.89 11.15
C GLY A 143 2.66 -9.93 10.04
N ALA A 144 1.84 -9.74 9.01
CA ALA A 144 1.80 -10.63 7.86
C ALA A 144 3.12 -10.70 7.09
N LEU A 145 3.73 -9.55 6.77
CA LEU A 145 5.01 -9.51 6.05
C LEU A 145 6.14 -10.18 6.86
N ARG A 146 6.16 -9.99 8.18
CA ARG A 146 7.11 -10.68 9.07
C ARG A 146 6.93 -12.20 8.99
N ALA A 147 5.71 -12.68 9.14
CA ALA A 147 5.40 -14.11 9.07
C ALA A 147 5.71 -14.69 7.68
N CYS A 148 5.44 -13.97 6.60
CA CYS A 148 5.82 -14.35 5.24
C CYS A 148 7.34 -14.52 5.11
N ARG A 149 8.11 -13.56 5.58
CA ARG A 149 9.56 -13.60 5.52
C ARG A 149 10.16 -14.77 6.30
N GLU A 150 9.64 -15.06 7.48
CA GLU A 150 10.03 -16.23 8.30
C GLU A 150 9.76 -17.56 7.57
N ARG A 151 8.78 -17.59 6.68
CA ARG A 151 8.41 -18.75 5.84
C ARG A 151 9.09 -18.78 4.48
N GLY A 152 10.01 -17.85 4.18
CA GLY A 152 10.70 -17.76 2.88
C GLY A 152 9.84 -17.24 1.73
N ILE A 153 8.69 -16.63 2.02
CA ILE A 153 7.83 -15.97 1.04
C ILE A 153 8.39 -14.58 0.78
N ALA A 154 8.53 -14.20 -0.49
CA ALA A 154 9.07 -12.90 -0.86
C ALA A 154 8.14 -11.76 -0.42
N THR A 155 8.74 -10.67 0.06
CA THR A 155 8.00 -9.55 0.63
C THR A 155 8.41 -8.21 0.03
N GLY A 156 7.43 -7.38 -0.26
CA GLY A 156 7.63 -6.00 -0.67
C GLY A 156 6.76 -5.03 0.12
N GLY A 157 7.12 -3.76 0.07
CA GLY A 157 6.37 -2.70 0.73
C GLY A 157 6.26 -1.43 -0.10
N VAL A 158 5.10 -0.77 -0.04
CA VAL A 158 4.88 0.57 -0.59
C VAL A 158 4.34 1.46 0.52
N VAL A 159 5.09 2.50 0.86
CA VAL A 159 4.78 3.40 1.97
C VAL A 159 5.06 4.86 1.60
N CYS A 160 4.48 5.80 2.35
CA CYS A 160 4.59 7.22 2.09
C CYS A 160 5.42 7.98 3.15
N ASN A 161 6.23 7.26 3.90
CA ASN A 161 7.17 7.81 4.87
C ASN A 161 8.53 7.12 4.77
N LYS A 162 9.61 7.85 4.97
CA LYS A 162 10.97 7.29 5.10
C LYS A 162 11.16 6.60 6.45
N GLU A 163 12.10 5.66 6.49
CA GLU A 163 12.48 4.90 7.70
C GLU A 163 11.27 4.24 8.37
N SER A 164 10.38 3.69 7.56
CA SER A 164 9.16 3.05 8.03
C SER A 164 9.45 1.73 8.77
N GLN A 165 8.57 1.33 9.67
CA GLN A 165 8.67 0.04 10.35
C GLN A 165 8.54 -1.13 9.34
N MET A 166 7.76 -0.96 8.28
CA MET A 166 7.62 -1.96 7.21
C MET A 166 8.94 -2.27 6.52
N ARG A 167 9.85 -1.30 6.38
CA ARG A 167 11.17 -1.53 5.77
C ARG A 167 11.92 -2.69 6.39
N ALA A 168 11.83 -2.88 7.71
CA ALA A 168 12.55 -3.93 8.41
C ALA A 168 12.03 -5.36 8.11
N VAL A 169 10.82 -5.47 7.58
CA VAL A 169 10.14 -6.75 7.28
C VAL A 169 9.93 -7.00 5.79
N CYS A 170 10.44 -6.12 4.91
CA CYS A 170 10.40 -6.26 3.46
C CYS A 170 11.75 -6.63 2.88
N ASP A 171 11.78 -7.44 1.83
CA ASP A 171 12.97 -7.65 0.99
C ASP A 171 13.24 -6.41 0.15
N VAL A 172 12.18 -5.77 -0.37
CA VAL A 172 12.24 -4.48 -1.08
C VAL A 172 11.14 -3.57 -0.54
N CYS A 173 11.50 -2.34 -0.15
CA CYS A 173 10.53 -1.34 0.32
C CYS A 173 10.68 -0.04 -0.49
N VAL A 174 9.59 0.40 -1.09
CA VAL A 174 9.46 1.70 -1.77
C VAL A 174 8.93 2.71 -0.77
N GLU A 175 9.73 3.71 -0.43
CA GLU A 175 9.40 4.72 0.59
C GLU A 175 9.28 6.11 -0.04
N VAL A 176 8.13 6.40 -0.66
CA VAL A 176 7.84 7.69 -1.29
C VAL A 176 7.48 8.72 -0.22
N GLU A 177 8.35 9.69 0.01
CA GLU A 177 8.11 10.74 1.01
C GLU A 177 7.10 11.79 0.47
N THR A 178 5.80 11.57 0.68
CA THR A 178 4.74 12.43 0.15
C THR A 178 4.53 13.73 0.92
N GLY A 179 4.97 13.79 2.20
CA GLY A 179 4.69 14.91 3.09
C GLY A 179 3.26 14.91 3.62
N PRO A 180 2.85 15.99 4.32
CA PRO A 180 1.50 16.10 4.86
C PRO A 180 0.46 16.26 3.75
N GLU A 181 -0.73 15.74 3.98
CA GLU A 181 -1.87 15.90 3.08
C GLU A 181 -2.34 17.36 2.95
N PHE A 182 -3.04 17.69 1.87
CA PHE A 182 -3.69 18.99 1.71
C PHE A 182 -4.74 19.24 2.81
N VAL A 183 -5.50 18.21 3.15
CA VAL A 183 -6.44 18.23 4.28
C VAL A 183 -5.90 17.34 5.40
N THR A 184 -5.57 17.92 6.54
CA THR A 184 -5.04 17.19 7.71
C THR A 184 -6.01 16.09 8.16
N GLY A 185 -5.48 14.93 8.52
CA GLY A 185 -6.22 13.84 9.14
C GLY A 185 -6.74 12.78 8.15
N SER A 186 -6.43 12.88 6.87
CA SER A 186 -6.83 11.87 5.88
C SER A 186 -5.74 11.64 4.85
N THR A 187 -5.08 10.50 4.91
CA THR A 187 -4.03 10.07 3.97
C THR A 187 -4.67 9.39 2.76
N ARG A 188 -5.17 10.16 1.80
CA ARG A 188 -5.92 9.65 0.63
C ARG A 188 -5.63 10.36 -0.67
N MET A 189 -5.03 11.54 -0.62
CA MET A 189 -4.86 12.39 -1.80
C MET A 189 -3.45 12.27 -2.37
N LYS A 190 -2.44 12.26 -1.49
CA LYS A 190 -1.02 12.15 -1.88
C LYS A 190 -0.42 10.80 -1.52
N ALA A 191 -0.94 10.17 -0.50
CA ALA A 191 -0.41 8.92 0.04
C ALA A 191 -1.24 7.72 -0.39
#